data_e863ca87171a6dd8d9a1a003e54d1608
#
_entry.id   e863ca87171a6dd8d9a1a003e54d1608
#
_cell.length_a   1.000
_cell.length_b   1.000
_cell.length_c   1.000
_cell.angle_alpha   90.00
_cell.angle_beta   90.00
_cell.angle_gamma   90.00
#
_symmetry.space_group_name_H-M   'P 1'
#
loop_
_entity.id
_entity.type
_entity.pdbx_description
1 polymer ?
#
loop_
_entity_poly.entity_id
_entity_poly.type
_entity_poly.pdbx_seq_one_letter_code
_entity_poly.pdbx_strand_id
1 'polypeptide(L)'
;MRRAFFLASLSVCAALLSVQAQQPQTVRQGVYAENQARRGQAVYKAQCQSCHGERLEGRLGPPLTGEDFISDFAKQPLSELFGKIRNTMPQDNPGKLTPQETADLLAYILQVGKFPAGRAELSADEAALKQIMWPADAAQPKTASAANSAPSFPPAGNLAQVMRGILFPNSNIIFTVQTHDPAEKKNTPETAALAGGFNWTIWGSDIYSGWELVDYAAVALAESAPLML
;
A
#
# COMPACT_ATOMS: atom_id res chain seq x y z
N MET A 1 -20.34 6.82 -73.75
CA MET A 1 -19.38 6.22 -72.85
C MET A 1 -18.88 7.24 -71.86
N ARG A 2 -19.77 7.80 -70.93
CA ARG A 2 -19.37 8.84 -69.95
C ARG A 2 -20.10 8.73 -68.65
N ARG A 3 -20.71 7.59 -68.30
CA ARG A 3 -21.52 7.40 -67.06
C ARG A 3 -21.01 6.29 -66.12
N ALA A 4 -19.89 5.64 -66.42
CA ALA A 4 -19.38 4.50 -65.64
C ALA A 4 -18.24 4.85 -64.65
N PHE A 5 -17.72 6.09 -64.63
CA PHE A 5 -16.58 6.45 -63.80
C PHE A 5 -16.92 7.14 -62.47
N PHE A 6 -18.20 7.45 -62.21
CA PHE A 6 -18.60 8.18 -60.98
C PHE A 6 -19.02 7.31 -59.83
N LEU A 7 -19.13 6.00 -59.99
CA LEU A 7 -19.57 5.10 -58.89
C LEU A 7 -18.42 4.35 -58.19
N ALA A 8 -17.20 4.43 -58.69
CA ALA A 8 -16.04 3.74 -58.09
C ALA A 8 -15.33 4.57 -57.00
N SER A 9 -15.56 5.89 -56.94
CA SER A 9 -14.87 6.78 -55.99
C SER A 9 -15.59 6.94 -54.64
N LEU A 10 -16.81 6.45 -54.49
CA LEU A 10 -17.57 6.59 -53.22
C LEU A 10 -17.39 5.41 -52.26
N SER A 11 -16.86 4.27 -52.74
CA SER A 11 -16.67 3.08 -51.87
C SER A 11 -15.34 3.06 -51.11
N VAL A 12 -14.37 3.91 -51.45
CA VAL A 12 -13.06 3.92 -50.76
C VAL A 12 -13.06 4.82 -49.50
N CYS A 13 -13.99 5.80 -49.40
CA CYS A 13 -14.07 6.67 -48.25
C CYS A 13 -14.75 6.05 -47.02
N ALA A 14 -15.48 4.95 -47.15
CA ALA A 14 -16.19 4.32 -46.04
C ALA A 14 -15.34 3.38 -45.18
N ALA A 15 -14.13 3.03 -45.61
CA ALA A 15 -13.25 2.07 -44.93
C ALA A 15 -12.23 2.72 -43.98
N LEU A 16 -12.20 4.05 -43.86
CA LEU A 16 -11.25 4.77 -42.98
C LEU A 16 -11.79 5.18 -41.63
N LEU A 17 -12.96 4.71 -41.25
CA LEU A 17 -13.62 5.09 -40.00
C LEU A 17 -13.67 3.89 -39.06
N SER A 18 -12.61 3.50 -38.40
CA SER A 18 -12.69 2.81 -37.09
C SER A 18 -11.34 2.26 -36.61
N VAL A 19 -10.30 3.03 -36.61
CA VAL A 19 -9.24 2.81 -35.63
C VAL A 19 -9.37 3.91 -34.56
N GLN A 20 -10.45 3.85 -33.80
CA GLN A 20 -10.46 4.49 -32.51
C GLN A 20 -9.53 3.65 -31.64
N ALA A 21 -8.32 4.15 -31.40
CA ALA A 21 -7.49 3.65 -30.33
C ALA A 21 -8.34 3.69 -29.04
N GLN A 22 -8.80 2.54 -28.58
CA GLN A 22 -9.53 2.43 -27.33
C GLN A 22 -8.58 2.94 -26.25
N GLN A 23 -8.88 4.12 -25.71
CA GLN A 23 -8.14 4.61 -24.57
C GLN A 23 -8.33 3.61 -23.42
N PRO A 24 -7.25 3.24 -22.73
CA PRO A 24 -7.35 2.28 -21.63
C PRO A 24 -8.39 2.77 -20.63
N GLN A 25 -9.32 1.89 -20.29
CA GLN A 25 -10.34 2.17 -19.30
C GLN A 25 -9.67 2.40 -17.94
N THR A 26 -10.18 3.32 -17.13
CA THR A 26 -9.68 3.51 -15.76
C THR A 26 -10.70 3.02 -14.74
N VAL A 27 -10.25 2.72 -13.53
CA VAL A 27 -11.12 2.32 -12.41
C VAL A 27 -12.17 3.38 -12.05
N ARG A 28 -12.02 4.62 -12.53
CA ARG A 28 -12.99 5.71 -12.35
C ARG A 28 -14.20 5.64 -13.28
N GLN A 29 -14.22 4.71 -14.22
CA GLN A 29 -15.27 4.58 -15.23
C GLN A 29 -16.33 3.52 -14.88
N GLY A 30 -16.43 3.12 -13.62
CA GLY A 30 -17.43 2.15 -13.19
C GLY A 30 -17.18 0.75 -13.74
N VAL A 31 -16.06 0.18 -13.39
CA VAL A 31 -15.56 -1.11 -13.94
C VAL A 31 -16.08 -2.34 -13.19
N TYR A 32 -16.86 -2.17 -12.11
CA TYR A 32 -17.43 -3.25 -11.31
C TYR A 32 -18.90 -2.97 -10.99
N ALA A 33 -19.66 -4.01 -10.66
CA ALA A 33 -21.05 -3.89 -10.24
C ALA A 33 -21.18 -3.94 -8.69
N GLU A 34 -22.18 -3.25 -8.14
CA GLU A 34 -22.40 -3.23 -6.68
C GLU A 34 -22.69 -4.62 -6.07
N ASN A 35 -23.43 -5.48 -6.79
CA ASN A 35 -23.68 -6.85 -6.34
C ASN A 35 -22.38 -7.65 -6.24
N GLN A 36 -21.42 -7.41 -7.14
CA GLN A 36 -20.11 -8.01 -7.13
C GLN A 36 -19.31 -7.56 -5.90
N ALA A 37 -19.31 -6.27 -5.59
CA ALA A 37 -18.63 -5.74 -4.40
C ALA A 37 -19.24 -6.32 -3.10
N ARG A 38 -20.55 -6.57 -3.04
CA ARG A 38 -21.17 -7.24 -1.88
C ARG A 38 -20.68 -8.69 -1.71
N ARG A 39 -20.49 -9.46 -2.80
CA ARG A 39 -19.87 -10.79 -2.72
C ARG A 39 -18.43 -10.69 -2.24
N GLY A 40 -17.68 -9.71 -2.77
CA GLY A 40 -16.31 -9.44 -2.37
C GLY A 40 -16.17 -9.07 -0.88
N GLN A 41 -17.13 -8.35 -0.32
CA GLN A 41 -17.18 -8.07 1.11
C GLN A 41 -17.25 -9.35 1.95
N ALA A 42 -18.01 -10.33 1.53
CA ALA A 42 -18.09 -11.62 2.23
C ALA A 42 -16.74 -12.37 2.18
N VAL A 43 -16.09 -12.37 1.01
CA VAL A 43 -14.74 -12.94 0.85
C VAL A 43 -13.74 -12.21 1.74
N TYR A 44 -13.77 -10.87 1.75
CA TYR A 44 -12.89 -10.04 2.57
C TYR A 44 -13.00 -10.38 4.06
N LYS A 45 -14.21 -10.41 4.59
CA LYS A 45 -14.47 -10.73 6.00
C LYS A 45 -13.94 -12.12 6.39
N ALA A 46 -14.07 -13.08 5.49
CA ALA A 46 -13.67 -14.46 5.76
C ALA A 46 -12.17 -14.71 5.63
N GLN A 47 -11.45 -13.96 4.75
CA GLN A 47 -10.09 -14.31 4.34
C GLN A 47 -9.04 -13.20 4.59
N CYS A 48 -9.46 -11.95 4.76
CA CYS A 48 -8.54 -10.80 4.72
C CYS A 48 -8.61 -9.91 5.96
N GLN A 49 -9.78 -9.80 6.57
CA GLN A 49 -10.08 -8.83 7.63
C GLN A 49 -9.16 -8.97 8.85
N SER A 50 -8.77 -10.19 9.22
CA SER A 50 -7.91 -10.44 10.39
C SER A 50 -6.56 -9.71 10.30
N CYS A 51 -6.02 -9.60 9.08
CA CYS A 51 -4.75 -8.93 8.82
C CYS A 51 -4.91 -7.48 8.33
N HIS A 52 -5.88 -7.21 7.47
CA HIS A 52 -6.02 -5.91 6.82
C HIS A 52 -7.01 -4.95 7.50
N GLY A 53 -7.59 -5.35 8.64
CA GLY A 53 -8.50 -4.52 9.42
C GLY A 53 -9.97 -4.62 8.97
N GLU A 54 -10.88 -4.10 9.76
CA GLU A 54 -12.32 -4.20 9.49
C GLU A 54 -12.77 -3.35 8.32
N ARG A 55 -12.10 -2.21 8.12
CA ARG A 55 -12.39 -1.21 7.11
C ARG A 55 -11.27 -1.05 6.08
N LEU A 56 -10.45 -2.08 5.89
CA LEU A 56 -9.28 -2.07 5.00
C LEU A 56 -8.18 -1.08 5.44
N GLU A 57 -8.20 -0.65 6.70
CA GLU A 57 -7.28 0.34 7.26
C GLU A 57 -5.87 -0.20 7.53
N GLY A 58 -5.70 -1.51 7.47
CA GLY A 58 -4.46 -2.18 7.85
C GLY A 58 -4.37 -2.47 9.35
N ARG A 59 -3.68 -3.55 9.72
CA ARG A 59 -3.32 -3.94 11.10
C ARG A 59 -2.01 -4.71 11.10
N LEU A 60 -2.06 -6.04 10.91
CA LEU A 60 -0.89 -6.90 10.70
C LEU A 60 -0.40 -6.80 9.25
N GLY A 61 -1.33 -6.59 8.32
CA GLY A 61 -1.07 -6.32 6.92
C GLY A 61 -1.27 -4.83 6.60
N PRO A 62 -0.75 -4.36 5.44
CA PRO A 62 -0.89 -2.96 5.02
C PRO A 62 -2.35 -2.58 4.75
N PRO A 63 -2.68 -1.27 4.74
CA PRO A 63 -3.98 -0.80 4.30
C PRO A 63 -4.23 -1.19 2.83
N LEU A 64 -5.50 -1.46 2.49
CA LEU A 64 -5.93 -1.79 1.13
C LEU A 64 -6.76 -0.68 0.50
N THR A 65 -6.76 0.50 1.09
CA THR A 65 -7.39 1.72 0.59
C THR A 65 -6.58 2.94 1.02
N GLY A 66 -6.96 4.10 0.50
CA GLY A 66 -6.26 5.35 0.81
C GLY A 66 -5.24 5.73 -0.26
N GLU A 67 -4.66 6.91 -0.10
CA GLU A 67 -3.76 7.48 -1.11
C GLU A 67 -2.49 6.66 -1.31
N ASP A 68 -1.89 6.18 -0.22
CA ASP A 68 -0.66 5.40 -0.28
C ASP A 68 -0.88 4.08 -1.04
N PHE A 69 -1.97 3.35 -0.71
CA PHE A 69 -2.34 2.15 -1.44
C PHE A 69 -2.58 2.41 -2.94
N ILE A 70 -3.30 3.49 -3.27
CA ILE A 70 -3.58 3.84 -4.66
C ILE A 70 -2.29 4.26 -5.39
N SER A 71 -1.37 4.95 -4.71
CA SER A 71 -0.09 5.40 -5.28
C SER A 71 0.82 4.22 -5.65
N ASP A 72 0.81 3.15 -4.87
CA ASP A 72 1.59 1.93 -5.14
C ASP A 72 1.20 1.26 -6.47
N PHE A 73 -0.06 1.42 -6.87
CA PHE A 73 -0.59 0.87 -8.12
C PHE A 73 -0.76 1.92 -9.24
N ALA A 74 -0.45 3.18 -8.98
CA ALA A 74 -0.64 4.25 -9.95
C ALA A 74 0.02 3.95 -11.29
N LYS A 75 -0.71 4.19 -12.40
CA LYS A 75 -0.30 3.88 -13.77
C LYS A 75 -0.11 2.38 -14.06
N GLN A 76 -0.38 1.51 -13.13
CA GLN A 76 -0.35 0.06 -13.35
C GLN A 76 -1.73 -0.44 -13.80
N PRO A 77 -1.80 -1.55 -14.52
CA PRO A 77 -3.07 -2.19 -14.84
C PRO A 77 -3.64 -2.89 -13.59
N LEU A 78 -4.96 -3.03 -13.55
CA LEU A 78 -5.66 -3.68 -12.44
C LEU A 78 -5.28 -5.16 -12.27
N SER A 79 -4.77 -5.79 -13.33
CA SER A 79 -4.22 -7.15 -13.31
C SER A 79 -3.06 -7.33 -12.31
N GLU A 80 -2.29 -6.28 -12.02
CA GLU A 80 -1.17 -6.38 -11.08
C GLU A 80 -1.67 -6.65 -9.64
N LEU A 81 -2.68 -5.88 -9.20
CA LEU A 81 -3.29 -6.13 -7.90
C LEU A 81 -4.04 -7.47 -7.88
N PHE A 82 -4.73 -7.81 -8.97
CA PHE A 82 -5.40 -9.11 -9.11
C PHE A 82 -4.41 -10.27 -8.96
N GLY A 83 -3.31 -10.24 -9.69
CA GLY A 83 -2.26 -11.26 -9.63
C GLY A 83 -1.61 -11.34 -8.25
N LYS A 84 -1.34 -10.19 -7.62
CA LYS A 84 -0.79 -10.13 -6.27
C LYS A 84 -1.74 -10.81 -5.26
N ILE A 85 -3.00 -10.45 -5.26
CA ILE A 85 -4.00 -11.07 -4.34
C ILE A 85 -4.08 -12.57 -4.60
N ARG A 86 -4.27 -12.98 -5.85
CA ARG A 86 -4.48 -14.38 -6.21
C ARG A 86 -3.29 -15.27 -5.87
N ASN A 87 -2.07 -14.79 -6.09
CA ASN A 87 -0.87 -15.61 -5.98
C ASN A 87 -0.24 -15.56 -4.58
N THR A 88 -0.49 -14.51 -3.79
CA THR A 88 0.21 -14.31 -2.51
C THR A 88 -0.71 -14.17 -1.31
N MET A 89 -2.04 -14.06 -1.51
CA MET A 89 -3.02 -13.88 -0.43
C MET A 89 -4.10 -14.98 -0.43
N PRO A 90 -4.64 -15.32 0.76
CA PRO A 90 -4.15 -14.99 2.09
C PRO A 90 -2.73 -15.54 2.32
N GLN A 91 -1.92 -14.85 3.11
CA GLN A 91 -0.51 -15.22 3.30
C GLN A 91 -0.31 -16.62 3.93
N ASP A 92 -1.23 -17.06 4.76
CA ASP A 92 -1.26 -18.39 5.37
C ASP A 92 -1.72 -19.50 4.39
N ASN A 93 -2.35 -19.14 3.27
CA ASN A 93 -2.79 -20.07 2.23
C ASN A 93 -2.83 -19.42 0.84
N PRO A 94 -1.67 -19.10 0.25
CA PRO A 94 -1.59 -18.47 -1.07
C PRO A 94 -2.25 -19.29 -2.16
N GLY A 95 -2.93 -18.63 -3.09
CA GLY A 95 -3.60 -19.27 -4.21
C GLY A 95 -4.97 -19.94 -3.88
N LYS A 96 -5.45 -19.81 -2.65
CA LYS A 96 -6.74 -20.36 -2.23
C LYS A 96 -7.93 -19.74 -2.98
N LEU A 97 -7.86 -18.46 -3.27
CA LEU A 97 -8.95 -17.73 -3.90
C LEU A 97 -9.12 -18.14 -5.36
N THR A 98 -10.37 -18.42 -5.76
CA THR A 98 -10.69 -18.59 -7.16
C THR A 98 -10.55 -17.26 -7.92
N PRO A 99 -10.41 -17.29 -9.26
CA PRO A 99 -10.38 -16.06 -10.04
C PRO A 99 -11.61 -15.17 -9.82
N GLN A 100 -12.79 -15.77 -9.68
CA GLN A 100 -14.03 -15.03 -9.44
C GLN A 100 -14.05 -14.38 -8.04
N GLU A 101 -13.65 -15.10 -7.00
CA GLU A 101 -13.54 -14.52 -5.65
C GLU A 101 -12.52 -13.37 -5.61
N THR A 102 -11.43 -13.49 -6.36
CA THR A 102 -10.43 -12.42 -6.47
C THR A 102 -11.01 -11.19 -7.17
N ALA A 103 -11.77 -11.37 -8.25
CA ALA A 103 -12.45 -10.26 -8.94
C ALA A 103 -13.53 -9.61 -8.06
N ASP A 104 -14.29 -10.41 -7.33
CA ASP A 104 -15.29 -9.93 -6.38
C ASP A 104 -14.64 -9.13 -5.24
N LEU A 105 -13.50 -9.61 -4.71
CA LEU A 105 -12.71 -8.92 -3.70
C LEU A 105 -12.15 -7.58 -4.21
N LEU A 106 -11.64 -7.54 -5.45
CA LEU A 106 -11.21 -6.30 -6.09
C LEU A 106 -12.36 -5.30 -6.21
N ALA A 107 -13.55 -5.74 -6.60
CA ALA A 107 -14.74 -4.89 -6.66
C ALA A 107 -15.06 -4.27 -5.29
N TYR A 108 -14.91 -5.04 -4.21
CA TYR A 108 -15.09 -4.54 -2.85
C TYR A 108 -14.00 -3.52 -2.46
N ILE A 109 -12.74 -3.77 -2.77
CA ILE A 109 -11.63 -2.82 -2.52
C ILE A 109 -11.89 -1.51 -3.27
N LEU A 110 -12.30 -1.58 -4.53
CA LEU A 110 -12.67 -0.39 -5.33
C LEU A 110 -13.85 0.37 -4.71
N GLN A 111 -14.89 -0.34 -4.22
CA GLN A 111 -16.03 0.28 -3.56
C GLN A 111 -15.62 1.03 -2.28
N VAL A 112 -14.84 0.41 -1.41
CA VAL A 112 -14.37 1.05 -0.17
C VAL A 112 -13.43 2.21 -0.50
N GLY A 113 -12.62 2.08 -1.56
CA GLY A 113 -11.78 3.14 -2.12
C GLY A 113 -12.55 4.28 -2.81
N LYS A 114 -13.90 4.23 -2.78
CA LYS A 114 -14.81 5.25 -3.35
C LYS A 114 -14.72 5.41 -4.87
N PHE A 115 -14.28 4.39 -5.59
CA PHE A 115 -14.41 4.35 -7.03
C PHE A 115 -15.87 4.05 -7.42
N PRO A 116 -16.39 4.64 -8.50
CA PRO A 116 -17.79 4.47 -8.88
C PRO A 116 -18.09 3.04 -9.35
N ALA A 117 -19.26 2.53 -8.98
CA ALA A 117 -19.79 1.30 -9.54
C ALA A 117 -20.35 1.54 -10.96
N GLY A 118 -20.28 0.50 -11.79
CA GLY A 118 -20.88 0.45 -13.11
C GLY A 118 -22.03 -0.54 -13.20
N ARG A 119 -22.38 -0.90 -14.42
CA ARG A 119 -23.46 -1.87 -14.70
C ARG A 119 -22.93 -3.30 -14.88
N ALA A 120 -21.71 -3.44 -15.38
CA ALA A 120 -21.06 -4.70 -15.66
C ALA A 120 -20.20 -5.15 -14.46
N GLU A 121 -20.08 -6.42 -14.27
CA GLU A 121 -19.14 -6.99 -13.30
C GLU A 121 -17.72 -6.90 -13.80
N LEU A 122 -16.78 -6.73 -12.91
CA LEU A 122 -15.35 -6.78 -13.18
C LEU A 122 -14.99 -8.20 -13.61
N SER A 123 -14.31 -8.33 -14.73
CA SER A 123 -13.88 -9.61 -15.26
C SER A 123 -12.88 -10.30 -14.33
N ALA A 124 -12.93 -11.62 -14.27
CA ALA A 124 -11.92 -12.46 -13.64
C ALA A 124 -10.78 -12.86 -14.60
N ASP A 125 -10.82 -12.37 -15.85
CA ASP A 125 -9.80 -12.60 -16.88
C ASP A 125 -8.70 -11.54 -16.79
N GLU A 126 -7.47 -11.98 -16.58
CA GLU A 126 -6.30 -11.09 -16.49
C GLU A 126 -6.07 -10.26 -17.75
N ALA A 127 -6.39 -10.79 -18.95
CA ALA A 127 -6.23 -10.05 -20.21
C ALA A 127 -7.19 -8.86 -20.27
N ALA A 128 -8.42 -9.03 -19.77
CA ALA A 128 -9.39 -7.94 -19.65
C ALA A 128 -8.95 -6.93 -18.57
N LEU A 129 -8.42 -7.38 -17.43
CA LEU A 129 -7.94 -6.54 -16.35
C LEU A 129 -6.70 -5.72 -16.72
N LYS A 130 -5.88 -6.18 -17.66
CA LYS A 130 -4.75 -5.41 -18.24
C LYS A 130 -5.19 -4.16 -18.99
N GLN A 131 -6.43 -4.09 -19.44
CA GLN A 131 -6.98 -2.93 -20.13
C GLN A 131 -7.55 -1.88 -19.17
N ILE A 132 -7.61 -2.17 -17.88
CA ILE A 132 -8.15 -1.27 -16.86
C ILE A 132 -6.98 -0.72 -16.05
N MET A 133 -6.80 0.59 -16.05
CA MET A 133 -5.66 1.25 -15.41
C MET A 133 -6.06 1.93 -14.10
N TRP A 134 -5.14 1.93 -13.13
CA TRP A 134 -5.22 2.83 -12.00
C TRP A 134 -4.99 4.27 -12.45
N PRO A 135 -5.60 5.27 -11.77
CA PRO A 135 -5.47 6.66 -12.15
C PRO A 135 -4.01 7.12 -12.08
N ALA A 136 -3.57 7.90 -13.06
CA ALA A 136 -2.21 8.43 -13.11
C ALA A 136 -1.96 9.54 -12.08
N ASP A 137 -3.00 10.26 -11.71
CA ASP A 137 -2.99 11.35 -10.72
C ASP A 137 -2.81 10.83 -9.28
N ALA A 138 -3.05 9.54 -9.05
CA ALA A 138 -2.71 8.87 -7.79
C ALA A 138 -1.19 8.72 -7.58
N ALA A 139 -0.40 8.85 -8.65
CA ALA A 139 1.07 8.80 -8.60
C ALA A 139 1.71 10.18 -8.36
N GLN A 140 0.93 11.20 -8.12
CA GLN A 140 1.52 12.47 -7.69
C GLN A 140 2.16 12.22 -6.32
N PRO A 141 3.47 12.46 -6.17
CA PRO A 141 4.01 12.54 -4.83
C PRO A 141 3.10 13.54 -4.11
N LYS A 142 2.68 13.23 -2.92
CA LYS A 142 2.14 14.25 -2.04
C LYS A 142 3.16 15.39 -2.06
N THR A 143 2.98 16.39 -2.94
CA THR A 143 3.32 17.70 -2.49
C THR A 143 2.58 17.77 -1.18
N ALA A 144 3.31 17.80 -0.08
CA ALA A 144 2.75 17.88 1.25
C ALA A 144 1.66 18.95 1.17
N SER A 145 0.47 18.50 0.82
CA SER A 145 -0.73 19.28 0.96
C SER A 145 -0.69 19.54 2.43
N ALA A 146 -0.56 20.79 2.78
CA ALA A 146 -0.65 21.28 4.12
C ALA A 146 -1.89 20.66 4.76
N ALA A 147 -1.80 19.39 5.02
CA ALA A 147 -2.69 18.60 5.79
C ALA A 147 -2.45 19.06 7.19
N ASN A 148 -3.47 19.69 7.70
CA ASN A 148 -3.56 20.05 9.09
C ASN A 148 -2.29 20.75 9.55
N SER A 149 -2.39 22.03 9.72
CA SER A 149 -1.46 22.84 10.46
C SER A 149 -1.27 22.27 11.87
N ALA A 150 -0.57 21.13 11.97
CA ALA A 150 0.21 20.89 13.14
C ALA A 150 1.04 22.15 13.29
N PRO A 151 1.09 22.78 14.46
CA PRO A 151 1.88 23.94 14.66
C PRO A 151 3.27 23.63 14.11
N SER A 152 3.70 24.37 13.08
CA SER A 152 5.02 24.19 12.49
C SER A 152 6.00 24.67 13.54
N PHE A 153 6.42 23.77 14.38
CA PHE A 153 7.55 24.04 15.25
C PHE A 153 8.78 24.11 14.35
N PRO A 154 9.53 25.20 14.39
CA PRO A 154 10.82 25.22 13.67
C PRO A 154 11.67 24.06 14.19
N PRO A 155 12.40 23.36 13.33
CA PRO A 155 13.22 22.24 13.75
C PRO A 155 14.16 22.69 14.86
N ALA A 156 14.07 22.03 16.02
CA ALA A 156 14.89 22.34 17.19
C ALA A 156 16.36 21.89 17.04
N GLY A 157 16.65 21.11 16.00
CA GLY A 157 17.98 20.58 15.72
C GLY A 157 18.24 20.39 14.22
N ASN A 158 19.48 20.11 13.89
CA ASN A 158 19.90 19.76 12.55
C ASN A 158 19.88 18.23 12.34
N LEU A 159 20.02 17.79 11.09
CA LEU A 159 20.01 16.36 10.74
C LEU A 159 21.05 15.55 11.55
N ALA A 160 22.23 16.07 11.80
CA ALA A 160 23.24 15.37 12.59
C ALA A 160 22.81 15.15 14.04
N GLN A 161 22.03 16.07 14.61
CA GLN A 161 21.47 15.93 15.95
C GLN A 161 20.33 14.90 15.97
N VAL A 162 19.47 14.87 14.95
CA VAL A 162 18.44 13.84 14.80
C VAL A 162 19.08 12.45 14.63
N MET A 163 20.11 12.36 13.78
CA MET A 163 20.84 11.10 13.57
C MET A 163 21.45 10.57 14.88
N ARG A 164 22.10 11.43 15.65
CA ARG A 164 22.80 11.03 16.88
C ARG A 164 21.87 10.84 18.07
N GLY A 165 20.83 11.66 18.16
CA GLY A 165 19.93 11.69 19.32
C GLY A 165 18.78 10.66 19.23
N ILE A 166 18.34 10.33 18.03
CA ILE A 166 17.18 9.47 17.83
C ILE A 166 17.54 8.24 17.00
N LEU A 167 18.08 8.42 15.79
CA LEU A 167 18.18 7.31 14.86
C LEU A 167 19.25 6.31 15.26
N PHE A 168 20.46 6.78 15.62
CA PHE A 168 21.58 5.92 15.96
C PHE A 168 21.33 5.08 17.23
N PRO A 169 20.86 5.65 18.37
CA PRO A 169 20.57 4.85 19.56
C PRO A 169 19.51 3.77 19.32
N ASN A 170 18.41 4.11 18.66
CA ASN A 170 17.30 3.18 18.41
C ASN A 170 17.71 2.10 17.39
N SER A 171 18.48 2.44 16.35
CA SER A 171 19.02 1.46 15.41
C SER A 171 19.91 0.44 16.12
N ASN A 172 20.76 0.87 17.06
CA ASN A 172 21.62 -0.04 17.80
C ASN A 172 20.84 -1.01 18.68
N ILE A 173 19.73 -0.58 19.27
CA ILE A 173 18.83 -1.48 20.03
C ILE A 173 18.31 -2.58 19.11
N ILE A 174 17.82 -2.22 17.91
CA ILE A 174 17.31 -3.21 16.94
C ILE A 174 18.43 -4.12 16.42
N PHE A 175 19.61 -3.58 16.11
CA PHE A 175 20.74 -4.39 15.66
C PHE A 175 21.22 -5.38 16.71
N THR A 176 21.12 -5.02 18.00
CA THR A 176 21.52 -5.92 19.10
C THR A 176 20.68 -7.19 19.16
N VAL A 177 19.41 -7.15 18.68
CA VAL A 177 18.55 -8.35 18.61
C VAL A 177 19.14 -9.46 17.72
N GLN A 178 19.99 -9.13 16.77
CA GLN A 178 20.64 -10.13 15.90
C GLN A 178 21.66 -11.00 16.65
N THR A 179 22.15 -10.53 17.76
CA THR A 179 23.22 -11.21 18.53
C THR A 179 22.83 -11.55 19.97
N HIS A 180 21.75 -10.96 20.49
CA HIS A 180 21.28 -11.13 21.85
C HIS A 180 19.76 -11.26 21.87
N ASP A 181 19.24 -12.22 22.63
CA ASP A 181 17.81 -12.33 22.87
C ASP A 181 17.38 -11.21 23.83
N PRO A 182 16.46 -10.32 23.43
CA PRO A 182 15.96 -9.27 24.30
C PRO A 182 15.26 -9.79 25.57
N ALA A 183 14.71 -11.00 25.52
CA ALA A 183 14.07 -11.65 26.67
C ALA A 183 15.06 -12.22 27.68
N GLU A 184 16.34 -12.31 27.33
CA GLU A 184 17.37 -12.85 28.24
C GLU A 184 17.58 -11.91 29.43
N LYS A 185 17.37 -12.44 30.63
CA LYS A 185 17.62 -11.69 31.86
C LYS A 185 19.13 -11.50 32.02
N LYS A 186 19.61 -10.30 31.75
CA LYS A 186 21.00 -9.94 32.05
C LYS A 186 21.15 -9.85 33.58
N ASN A 187 21.88 -10.80 34.15
CA ASN A 187 22.46 -10.65 35.48
C ASN A 187 23.60 -9.63 35.39
N THR A 188 23.26 -8.36 35.31
CA THR A 188 24.26 -7.28 35.33
C THR A 188 24.61 -7.01 36.76
N PRO A 189 25.86 -7.17 37.18
CA PRO A 189 26.26 -6.70 38.51
C PRO A 189 26.07 -5.18 38.56
N GLU A 190 25.38 -4.70 39.57
CA GLU A 190 25.13 -3.30 39.88
C GLU A 190 26.41 -2.46 39.93
N THR A 191 27.54 -3.10 40.04
CA THR A 191 28.88 -2.49 40.12
C THR A 191 29.48 -2.05 38.80
N ALA A 192 29.00 -2.52 37.64
CA ALA A 192 29.50 -2.07 36.34
C ALA A 192 29.02 -0.63 35.98
N ALA A 193 27.98 -0.13 36.65
CA ALA A 193 27.43 1.18 36.41
C ALA A 193 28.29 2.34 36.99
N LEU A 194 29.19 2.05 37.91
CA LEU A 194 29.95 3.07 38.64
C LEU A 194 31.36 3.35 38.11
N ALA A 195 31.84 2.62 37.13
CA ALA A 195 33.25 2.68 36.71
C ALA A 195 33.53 3.60 35.51
N GLY A 196 32.67 4.54 35.17
CA GLY A 196 33.14 5.60 34.26
C GLY A 196 32.34 5.91 33.04
N GLY A 197 31.10 6.26 33.17
CA GLY A 197 30.37 6.92 32.10
C GLY A 197 28.90 6.56 32.07
N PHE A 198 28.10 7.48 31.64
CA PHE A 198 26.68 7.27 31.41
C PHE A 198 26.47 6.19 30.34
N ASN A 199 25.86 5.06 30.72
CA ASN A 199 25.60 3.97 29.81
C ASN A 199 24.10 3.97 29.45
N TRP A 200 23.79 4.34 28.24
CA TRP A 200 22.43 4.39 27.69
C TRP A 200 21.70 3.04 27.80
N THR A 201 22.43 1.95 27.65
CA THR A 201 21.84 0.61 27.72
C THR A 201 21.37 0.26 29.13
N ILE A 202 22.00 0.86 30.14
CA ILE A 202 21.64 0.65 31.56
C ILE A 202 20.56 1.64 31.99
N TRP A 203 20.60 2.88 31.52
CA TRP A 203 19.66 3.90 31.93
C TRP A 203 18.19 3.58 31.55
N GLY A 204 17.98 2.90 30.44
CA GLY A 204 16.64 2.49 30.00
C GLY A 204 16.21 1.09 30.47
N SER A 205 17.14 0.27 30.96
CA SER A 205 16.89 -1.15 31.22
C SER A 205 15.96 -1.44 32.38
N ASP A 206 15.80 -0.50 33.31
CA ASP A 206 14.92 -0.68 34.47
C ASP A 206 13.48 -0.17 34.20
N ILE A 207 13.28 0.64 33.15
CA ILE A 207 11.98 1.20 32.80
C ILE A 207 11.37 0.41 31.64
N TYR A 208 12.17 0.13 30.62
CA TYR A 208 11.77 -0.62 29.44
C TYR A 208 12.81 -1.69 29.19
N SER A 209 12.41 -2.96 29.16
CA SER A 209 13.34 -4.08 29.00
C SER A 209 12.79 -5.12 28.03
N GLY A 210 13.69 -5.95 27.50
CA GLY A 210 13.30 -7.03 26.64
C GLY A 210 12.75 -6.55 25.30
N TRP A 211 11.78 -7.27 24.78
CA TRP A 211 11.14 -6.97 23.50
C TRP A 211 10.38 -5.64 23.47
N GLU A 212 9.89 -5.18 24.61
CA GLU A 212 9.22 -3.87 24.71
C GLU A 212 10.16 -2.70 24.33
N LEU A 213 11.42 -2.77 24.75
CA LEU A 213 12.43 -1.77 24.36
C LEU A 213 12.69 -1.78 22.83
N VAL A 214 12.67 -2.97 22.21
CA VAL A 214 12.84 -3.12 20.76
C VAL A 214 11.65 -2.51 20.01
N ASP A 215 10.43 -2.73 20.50
CA ASP A 215 9.22 -2.16 19.92
C ASP A 215 9.24 -0.63 19.98
N TYR A 216 9.60 -0.04 21.11
CA TYR A 216 9.72 1.42 21.22
C TYR A 216 10.83 1.99 20.33
N ALA A 217 11.95 1.28 20.19
CA ALA A 217 13.00 1.70 19.28
C ALA A 217 12.54 1.68 17.81
N ALA A 218 11.78 0.67 17.41
CA ALA A 218 11.19 0.59 16.08
C ALA A 218 10.19 1.71 15.80
N VAL A 219 9.31 2.02 16.77
CA VAL A 219 8.36 3.13 16.67
C VAL A 219 9.10 4.46 16.58
N ALA A 220 10.12 4.69 17.42
CA ALA A 220 10.91 5.92 17.39
C ALA A 220 11.61 6.15 16.05
N LEU A 221 12.11 5.10 15.40
CA LEU A 221 12.68 5.18 14.06
C LEU A 221 11.62 5.52 13.00
N ALA A 222 10.48 4.84 13.03
CA ALA A 222 9.39 5.06 12.09
C ALA A 222 8.83 6.49 12.18
N GLU A 223 8.57 6.99 13.38
CA GLU A 223 8.05 8.34 13.63
C GLU A 223 9.08 9.44 13.32
N SER A 224 10.37 9.10 13.36
CA SER A 224 11.45 10.05 13.04
C SER A 224 11.77 10.13 11.54
N ALA A 225 11.32 9.18 10.73
CA ALA A 225 11.59 9.16 9.30
C ALA A 225 11.14 10.44 8.56
N PRO A 226 9.97 11.04 8.85
CA PRO A 226 9.54 12.29 8.23
C PRO A 226 10.44 13.49 8.54
N LEU A 227 11.25 13.44 9.61
CA LEU A 227 12.16 14.52 9.98
C LEU A 227 13.41 14.59 9.09
N MET A 228 13.58 13.61 8.19
CA MET A 228 14.73 13.52 7.28
C MET A 228 14.41 14.02 5.87
N LEU A 229 13.14 14.35 5.60
CA LEU A 229 12.66 14.88 4.32
C LEU A 229 12.62 16.40 4.33
#